data_dffcc628db4f2552523e76c377dd06f1
#
_entry.id   dffcc628db4f2552523e76c377dd06f1
#
_cell.length_a   1.000
_cell.length_b   1.000
_cell.length_c   1.000
_cell.angle_alpha   90.00
_cell.angle_beta   90.00
_cell.angle_gamma   90.00
#
_symmetry.space_group_name_H-M   'P 1'
#
loop_
_entity.id
_entity.type
_entity.pdbx_description
1 polymer ?
#
loop_
_entity_poly.entity_id
_entity_poly.type
_entity_poly.pdbx_seq_one_letter_code
_entity_poly.pdbx_strand_id
1 'polypeptide(L)'
;MRGLEVFVLDTNVLLFAPEALEAFSEAEVVIPINVIEELDRFKAELSDRGGSARVVSQRLDELRELGSLAQGVQLDEGGRVRVELQVPAQEDLPGQLDINRASNRVLAVAWELFQRDLPVTLVTQDTNLRVKANALEVPVMRYMNSASGANGFFEGMKILEVEKELIHQLLLQDFIDPSELNEEFQGLDDFLPNEGLHLMNGSSNSEDLLAIYHEGEKNFQILERLDNVW
;
A
#
# COMPACT_ATOMS: atom_id res chain seq x y z
N MET A 1 -24.48 13.06 -11.51
CA MET A 1 -23.69 11.81 -11.53
C MET A 1 -22.41 12.13 -10.79
N ARG A 2 -22.04 11.37 -9.74
CA ARG A 2 -20.68 11.48 -9.17
C ARG A 2 -19.73 10.95 -10.25
N GLY A 3 -18.69 11.74 -10.59
CA GLY A 3 -17.63 11.25 -11.48
C GLY A 3 -16.92 10.06 -10.84
N LEU A 4 -16.19 9.27 -11.66
CA LEU A 4 -15.30 8.22 -11.15
C LEU A 4 -14.30 8.84 -10.17
N GLU A 5 -14.00 8.16 -9.06
CA GLU A 5 -12.88 8.54 -8.22
C GLU A 5 -11.57 8.43 -9.00
N VAL A 6 -10.65 9.35 -8.75
CA VAL A 6 -9.38 9.44 -9.47
C VAL A 6 -8.23 9.22 -8.50
N PHE A 7 -7.45 8.18 -8.70
CA PHE A 7 -6.27 7.89 -7.90
C PHE A 7 -4.99 8.18 -8.69
N VAL A 8 -4.21 9.15 -8.23
CA VAL A 8 -2.90 9.46 -8.81
C VAL A 8 -1.84 8.68 -8.07
N LEU A 9 -1.16 7.75 -8.76
CA LEU A 9 -0.18 6.87 -8.14
C LEU A 9 1.24 7.45 -8.24
N ASP A 10 1.95 7.41 -7.12
CA ASP A 10 3.38 7.74 -7.04
C ASP A 10 4.23 6.50 -7.37
N THR A 11 5.45 6.70 -7.87
CA THR A 11 6.40 5.65 -8.26
C THR A 11 6.65 4.66 -7.13
N ASN A 12 6.80 5.14 -5.90
CA ASN A 12 7.08 4.29 -4.75
C ASN A 12 5.94 3.30 -4.43
N VAL A 13 4.70 3.62 -4.79
CA VAL A 13 3.55 2.70 -4.66
C VAL A 13 3.71 1.53 -5.61
N LEU A 14 4.00 1.81 -6.88
CA LEU A 14 4.16 0.79 -7.92
C LEU A 14 5.42 -0.07 -7.74
N LEU A 15 6.47 0.49 -7.14
CA LEU A 15 7.68 -0.26 -6.77
C LEU A 15 7.46 -1.14 -5.54
N PHE A 16 6.56 -0.75 -4.65
CA PHE A 16 6.18 -1.52 -3.46
C PHE A 16 5.16 -2.62 -3.79
N ALA A 17 4.16 -2.30 -4.60
CA ALA A 17 3.03 -3.15 -4.94
C ALA A 17 2.65 -2.93 -6.42
N PRO A 18 3.21 -3.68 -7.37
CA PRO A 18 2.88 -3.57 -8.80
C PRO A 18 1.39 -3.72 -9.12
N GLU A 19 0.68 -4.52 -8.34
CA GLU A 19 -0.77 -4.75 -8.44
C GLU A 19 -1.60 -3.51 -8.12
N ALA A 20 -1.03 -2.49 -7.46
CA ALA A 20 -1.70 -1.22 -7.19
C ALA A 20 -2.21 -0.54 -8.48
N LEU A 21 -1.61 -0.88 -9.63
CA LEU A 21 -2.05 -0.39 -10.94
C LEU A 21 -3.52 -0.72 -11.24
N GLU A 22 -4.03 -1.83 -10.72
CA GLU A 22 -5.36 -2.37 -10.99
C GLU A 22 -6.21 -2.55 -9.72
N ALA A 23 -5.69 -2.16 -8.56
CA ALA A 23 -6.33 -2.41 -7.27
C ALA A 23 -7.55 -1.52 -6.97
N PHE A 24 -7.82 -0.49 -7.79
CA PHE A 24 -8.91 0.46 -7.57
C PHE A 24 -10.08 0.19 -8.51
N SER A 25 -10.91 -0.78 -8.14
CA SER A 25 -12.13 -1.12 -8.90
C SER A 25 -13.08 0.09 -8.97
N GLU A 26 -13.76 0.24 -10.13
CA GLU A 26 -14.72 1.33 -10.41
C GLU A 26 -14.12 2.75 -10.32
N ALA A 27 -12.80 2.90 -10.40
CA ALA A 27 -12.09 4.18 -10.31
C ALA A 27 -11.20 4.44 -11.55
N GLU A 28 -10.70 5.65 -11.69
CA GLU A 28 -9.66 5.98 -12.65
C GLU A 28 -8.29 6.05 -11.96
N VAL A 29 -7.39 5.18 -12.37
CA VAL A 29 -5.98 5.22 -11.97
C VAL A 29 -5.21 6.09 -12.96
N VAL A 30 -4.57 7.14 -12.47
CA VAL A 30 -3.76 8.08 -13.24
C VAL A 30 -2.29 7.89 -12.92
N ILE A 31 -1.51 7.61 -13.94
CA ILE A 31 -0.04 7.48 -13.86
C ILE A 31 0.59 8.70 -14.52
N PRO A 32 1.19 9.62 -13.76
CA PRO A 32 1.95 10.73 -14.33
C PRO A 32 3.11 10.24 -15.19
N ILE A 33 3.41 10.93 -16.29
CA ILE A 33 4.49 10.51 -17.22
C ILE A 33 5.84 10.36 -16.53
N ASN A 34 6.15 11.21 -15.57
CA ASN A 34 7.40 11.13 -14.81
C ASN A 34 7.52 9.86 -13.96
N VAL A 35 6.40 9.21 -13.58
CA VAL A 35 6.41 7.91 -12.90
C VAL A 35 6.93 6.84 -13.87
N ILE A 36 6.49 6.88 -15.14
CA ILE A 36 6.98 5.96 -16.17
C ILE A 36 8.48 6.16 -16.43
N GLU A 37 8.94 7.41 -16.48
CA GLU A 37 10.36 7.76 -16.62
C GLU A 37 11.20 7.23 -15.45
N GLU A 38 10.67 7.26 -14.23
CA GLU A 38 11.34 6.71 -13.06
C GLU A 38 11.37 5.19 -13.08
N LEU A 39 10.24 4.55 -13.39
CA LEU A 39 10.18 3.08 -13.55
C LEU A 39 11.20 2.60 -14.59
N ASP A 40 11.40 3.35 -15.68
CA ASP A 40 12.38 3.01 -16.71
C ASP A 40 13.83 3.01 -16.18
N ARG A 41 14.17 3.91 -15.26
CA ARG A 41 15.46 3.92 -14.57
C ARG A 41 15.63 2.72 -13.65
N PHE A 42 14.59 2.37 -12.86
CA PHE A 42 14.63 1.26 -11.93
C PHE A 42 14.71 -0.11 -12.63
N LYS A 43 14.16 -0.28 -13.84
CA LYS A 43 14.22 -1.55 -14.59
C LYS A 43 15.64 -2.09 -14.78
N ALA A 44 16.64 -1.23 -14.81
CA ALA A 44 18.05 -1.62 -14.96
C ALA A 44 18.66 -2.20 -13.67
N GLU A 45 18.01 -2.05 -12.52
CA GLU A 45 18.52 -2.53 -11.24
C GLU A 45 18.28 -4.04 -11.06
N LEU A 46 19.28 -4.73 -10.48
CA LEU A 46 19.17 -6.12 -10.03
C LEU A 46 18.68 -6.16 -8.58
N SER A 47 17.51 -5.57 -8.32
CA SER A 47 16.89 -5.48 -7.00
C SER A 47 15.40 -5.81 -7.11
N ASP A 48 14.73 -5.97 -5.97
CA ASP A 48 13.27 -6.17 -5.92
C ASP A 48 12.54 -5.00 -6.59
N ARG A 49 13.02 -3.77 -6.39
CA ARG A 49 12.48 -2.57 -7.06
C ARG A 49 12.59 -2.68 -8.58
N GLY A 50 13.75 -3.16 -9.08
CA GLY A 50 13.91 -3.42 -10.51
C GLY A 50 12.97 -4.52 -11.01
N GLY A 51 12.72 -5.53 -10.18
CA GLY A 51 11.71 -6.57 -10.41
C GLY A 51 10.32 -5.96 -10.57
N SER A 52 9.87 -5.20 -9.57
CA SER A 52 8.58 -4.50 -9.59
C SER A 52 8.44 -3.56 -10.78
N ALA A 53 9.47 -2.76 -11.08
CA ALA A 53 9.45 -1.85 -12.23
C ALA A 53 9.28 -2.58 -13.57
N ARG A 54 9.87 -3.76 -13.74
CA ARG A 54 9.69 -4.61 -14.93
C ARG A 54 8.25 -5.13 -15.02
N VAL A 55 7.68 -5.61 -13.92
CA VAL A 55 6.29 -6.10 -13.87
C VAL A 55 5.32 -4.99 -14.24
N VAL A 56 5.41 -3.81 -13.62
CA VAL A 56 4.55 -2.65 -13.94
C VAL A 56 4.69 -2.25 -15.41
N SER A 57 5.94 -2.17 -15.92
CA SER A 57 6.17 -1.78 -17.31
C SER A 57 5.59 -2.78 -18.31
N GLN A 58 5.70 -4.09 -18.02
CA GLN A 58 5.08 -5.12 -18.83
C GLN A 58 3.55 -4.97 -18.82
N ARG A 59 2.96 -4.74 -17.65
CA ARG A 59 1.50 -4.59 -17.56
C ARG A 59 0.99 -3.35 -18.30
N LEU A 60 1.71 -2.23 -18.22
CA LEU A 60 1.39 -1.04 -19.00
C LEU A 60 1.50 -1.28 -20.52
N ASP A 61 2.46 -2.10 -20.97
CA ASP A 61 2.58 -2.47 -22.37
C ASP A 61 1.43 -3.37 -22.84
N GLU A 62 0.98 -4.31 -22.02
CA GLU A 62 -0.23 -5.13 -22.28
C GLU A 62 -1.48 -4.24 -22.37
N LEU A 63 -1.66 -3.29 -21.44
CA LEU A 63 -2.78 -2.34 -21.48
C LEU A 63 -2.76 -1.45 -22.75
N ARG A 64 -1.57 -1.04 -23.18
CA ARG A 64 -1.39 -0.27 -24.43
C ARG A 64 -1.89 -1.03 -25.67
N GLU A 65 -1.79 -2.36 -25.68
CA GLU A 65 -2.33 -3.18 -26.78
C GLU A 65 -3.87 -3.21 -26.81
N LEU A 66 -4.51 -3.00 -25.64
CA LEU A 66 -5.97 -2.96 -25.53
C LEU A 66 -6.54 -1.59 -25.90
N GLY A 67 -5.75 -0.51 -25.86
CA GLY A 67 -6.23 0.83 -26.16
C GLY A 67 -5.23 1.94 -25.92
N SER A 68 -5.71 3.18 -26.00
CA SER A 68 -4.88 4.37 -25.77
C SER A 68 -4.78 4.69 -24.29
N LEU A 69 -3.60 4.52 -23.72
CA LEU A 69 -3.33 4.90 -22.31
C LEU A 69 -3.51 6.40 -22.06
N ALA A 70 -3.34 7.26 -23.06
CA ALA A 70 -3.59 8.70 -22.91
C ALA A 70 -5.10 9.01 -22.76
N GLN A 71 -5.96 8.17 -23.32
CA GLN A 71 -7.43 8.31 -23.21
C GLN A 71 -8.01 7.47 -22.07
N GLY A 72 -7.24 6.54 -21.54
CA GLY A 72 -7.62 5.58 -20.53
C GLY A 72 -8.09 4.25 -21.09
N VAL A 73 -7.52 3.16 -20.59
CA VAL A 73 -7.84 1.78 -20.93
C VAL A 73 -8.72 1.20 -19.85
N GLN A 74 -9.86 0.64 -20.24
CA GLN A 74 -10.80 -0.01 -19.32
C GLN A 74 -10.22 -1.33 -18.83
N LEU A 75 -10.37 -1.62 -17.54
CA LEU A 75 -9.99 -2.89 -16.92
C LEU A 75 -11.17 -3.86 -16.87
N ASP A 76 -10.89 -5.17 -16.88
CA ASP A 76 -11.91 -6.22 -16.88
C ASP A 76 -12.75 -6.21 -15.58
N GLU A 77 -12.14 -5.88 -14.44
CA GLU A 77 -12.81 -5.81 -13.13
C GLU A 77 -13.46 -4.45 -12.84
N GLY A 78 -13.62 -3.62 -13.84
CA GLY A 78 -14.09 -2.24 -13.69
C GLY A 78 -12.94 -1.26 -13.45
N GLY A 79 -13.24 0.04 -13.51
CA GLY A 79 -12.19 1.06 -13.46
C GLY A 79 -11.40 1.20 -14.77
N ARG A 80 -10.44 2.12 -14.80
CA ARG A 80 -9.56 2.31 -15.95
C ARG A 80 -8.19 2.87 -15.55
N VAL A 81 -7.19 2.62 -16.38
CA VAL A 81 -5.82 3.14 -16.22
C VAL A 81 -5.54 4.17 -17.31
N ARG A 82 -5.02 5.33 -16.92
CA ARG A 82 -4.65 6.42 -17.81
C ARG A 82 -3.25 6.96 -17.49
N VAL A 83 -2.50 7.30 -18.53
CA VAL A 83 -1.23 8.02 -18.42
C VAL A 83 -1.49 9.52 -18.63
N GLU A 84 -1.12 10.32 -17.62
CA GLU A 84 -1.19 11.78 -17.71
C GLU A 84 0.15 12.31 -18.23
N LEU A 85 0.10 12.91 -19.42
CA LEU A 85 1.27 13.44 -20.10
C LEU A 85 1.61 14.88 -19.67
N GLN A 86 0.61 15.61 -19.20
CA GLN A 86 0.77 17.01 -18.82
C GLN A 86 1.19 17.13 -17.38
N VAL A 87 2.29 17.81 -17.14
CA VAL A 87 2.74 18.24 -15.82
C VAL A 87 2.63 19.76 -15.80
N PRO A 88 1.95 20.36 -14.78
CA PRO A 88 1.84 21.80 -14.67
C PRO A 88 3.20 22.51 -14.70
N ALA A 89 3.24 23.70 -15.28
CA ALA A 89 4.45 24.52 -15.25
C ALA A 89 4.74 25.03 -13.83
N GLN A 90 6.00 25.37 -13.55
CA GLN A 90 6.43 25.84 -12.22
C GLN A 90 5.64 27.08 -11.76
N GLU A 91 5.30 27.97 -12.68
CA GLU A 91 4.54 29.20 -12.43
C GLU A 91 3.07 28.97 -12.05
N ASP A 92 2.51 27.84 -12.44
CA ASP A 92 1.11 27.47 -12.16
C ASP A 92 0.94 26.82 -10.79
N LEU A 93 2.05 26.43 -10.13
CA LEU A 93 2.01 25.71 -8.86
C LEU A 93 1.96 26.65 -7.66
N PRO A 94 1.21 26.28 -6.60
CA PRO A 94 1.16 27.06 -5.39
C PRO A 94 2.50 27.03 -4.64
N GLY A 95 2.91 28.18 -4.14
CA GLY A 95 4.10 28.30 -3.28
C GLY A 95 5.42 28.07 -4.01
N GLN A 96 6.39 27.44 -3.33
CA GLN A 96 7.74 27.17 -3.83
C GLN A 96 7.96 25.67 -4.05
N LEU A 97 6.97 24.97 -4.60
CA LEU A 97 7.17 23.56 -4.99
C LEU A 97 8.18 23.50 -6.13
N ASP A 98 9.34 22.90 -5.87
CA ASP A 98 10.37 22.68 -6.89
C ASP A 98 9.96 21.52 -7.82
N ILE A 99 9.51 21.85 -9.04
CA ILE A 99 9.06 20.88 -10.05
C ILE A 99 10.20 19.97 -10.55
N ASN A 100 11.46 20.30 -10.29
CA ASN A 100 12.57 19.44 -10.66
C ASN A 100 12.64 18.17 -9.80
N ARG A 101 11.98 18.16 -8.65
CA ARG A 101 11.83 16.93 -7.83
C ARG A 101 10.72 16.06 -8.38
N ALA A 102 11.03 14.80 -8.66
CA ALA A 102 10.08 13.84 -9.24
C ALA A 102 8.80 13.70 -8.41
N SER A 103 8.90 13.57 -7.08
CA SER A 103 7.74 13.50 -6.19
C SER A 103 6.84 14.74 -6.24
N ASN A 104 7.44 15.94 -6.44
CA ASN A 104 6.65 17.17 -6.58
C ASN A 104 5.91 17.22 -7.92
N ARG A 105 6.43 16.57 -8.98
CA ARG A 105 5.70 16.45 -10.27
C ARG A 105 4.45 15.59 -10.11
N VAL A 106 4.53 14.50 -9.36
CA VAL A 106 3.35 13.67 -9.08
C VAL A 106 2.31 14.47 -8.30
N LEU A 107 2.74 15.21 -7.27
CA LEU A 107 1.87 16.10 -6.50
C LEU A 107 1.25 17.20 -7.37
N ALA A 108 2.02 17.78 -8.30
CA ALA A 108 1.55 18.81 -9.22
C ALA A 108 0.41 18.29 -10.11
N VAL A 109 0.54 17.08 -10.65
CA VAL A 109 -0.52 16.44 -11.44
C VAL A 109 -1.77 16.22 -10.57
N ALA A 110 -1.61 15.67 -9.36
CA ALA A 110 -2.74 15.45 -8.46
C ALA A 110 -3.43 16.78 -8.09
N TRP A 111 -2.66 17.81 -7.79
CA TRP A 111 -3.17 19.15 -7.48
C TRP A 111 -3.93 19.78 -8.66
N GLU A 112 -3.39 19.70 -9.87
CA GLU A 112 -4.06 20.23 -11.07
C GLU A 112 -5.40 19.53 -11.34
N LEU A 113 -5.46 18.20 -11.21
CA LEU A 113 -6.70 17.44 -11.36
C LEU A 113 -7.71 17.82 -10.27
N PHE A 114 -7.24 18.02 -9.03
CA PHE A 114 -8.07 18.48 -7.91
C PHE A 114 -8.63 19.89 -8.15
N GLN A 115 -7.84 20.82 -8.71
CA GLN A 115 -8.30 22.17 -9.10
C GLN A 115 -9.37 22.17 -10.20
N ARG A 116 -9.51 21.06 -10.93
CA ARG A 116 -10.57 20.85 -11.94
C ARG A 116 -11.84 20.25 -11.33
N ASP A 117 -12.02 20.30 -10.02
CA ASP A 117 -13.14 19.72 -9.27
C ASP A 117 -13.34 18.20 -9.48
N LEU A 118 -12.27 17.47 -9.83
CA LEU A 118 -12.30 16.02 -9.88
C LEU A 118 -12.14 15.42 -8.47
N PRO A 119 -12.79 14.29 -8.17
CA PRO A 119 -12.63 13.60 -6.89
C PRO A 119 -11.28 12.86 -6.83
N VAL A 120 -10.19 13.62 -6.67
CA VAL A 120 -8.80 13.12 -6.73
C VAL A 120 -8.29 12.72 -5.36
N THR A 121 -7.57 11.60 -5.31
CA THR A 121 -6.75 11.19 -4.17
C THR A 121 -5.34 10.85 -4.65
N LEU A 122 -4.32 11.48 -4.08
CA LEU A 122 -2.93 11.11 -4.29
C LEU A 122 -2.61 9.86 -3.45
N VAL A 123 -2.01 8.85 -4.08
CA VAL A 123 -1.59 7.62 -3.40
C VAL A 123 -0.07 7.57 -3.34
N THR A 124 0.51 7.57 -2.15
CA THR A 124 1.97 7.57 -1.97
C THR A 124 2.41 6.93 -0.65
N GLN A 125 3.56 6.27 -0.66
CA GLN A 125 4.23 5.77 0.54
C GLN A 125 5.12 6.84 1.21
N ASP A 126 5.44 7.95 0.51
CA ASP A 126 6.30 9.01 1.02
C ASP A 126 5.55 9.90 2.01
N THR A 127 5.99 9.88 3.28
CA THR A 127 5.43 10.71 4.35
C THR A 127 5.56 12.21 4.06
N ASN A 128 6.70 12.66 3.52
CA ASN A 128 6.91 14.06 3.21
C ASN A 128 6.00 14.53 2.06
N LEU A 129 5.75 13.66 1.09
CA LEU A 129 4.82 13.98 0.01
C LEU A 129 3.39 14.07 0.54
N ARG A 130 2.98 13.20 1.48
CA ARG A 130 1.68 13.31 2.15
C ARG A 130 1.52 14.63 2.91
N VAL A 131 2.55 15.06 3.64
CA VAL A 131 2.53 16.35 4.35
C VAL A 131 2.34 17.52 3.37
N LYS A 132 3.05 17.51 2.23
CA LYS A 132 2.90 18.54 1.19
C LYS A 132 1.51 18.52 0.56
N ALA A 133 0.97 17.34 0.24
CA ALA A 133 -0.37 17.20 -0.31
C ALA A 133 -1.43 17.75 0.65
N ASN A 134 -1.33 17.42 1.93
CA ASN A 134 -2.22 17.94 2.96
C ASN A 134 -2.15 19.49 3.07
N ALA A 135 -0.94 20.07 2.98
CA ALA A 135 -0.75 21.53 2.98
C ALA A 135 -1.35 22.22 1.76
N LEU A 136 -1.56 21.50 0.66
CA LEU A 136 -2.24 21.96 -0.56
C LEU A 136 -3.71 21.54 -0.63
N GLU A 137 -4.26 21.01 0.45
CA GLU A 137 -5.63 20.50 0.55
C GLU A 137 -5.94 19.37 -0.44
N VAL A 138 -4.92 18.75 -1.05
CA VAL A 138 -5.09 17.60 -1.94
C VAL A 138 -5.34 16.36 -1.08
N PRO A 139 -6.46 15.64 -1.27
CA PRO A 139 -6.69 14.36 -0.61
C PRO A 139 -5.55 13.39 -0.88
N VAL A 140 -5.05 12.74 0.16
CA VAL A 140 -3.91 11.85 0.05
C VAL A 140 -4.07 10.62 0.95
N MET A 141 -3.63 9.47 0.44
CA MET A 141 -3.64 8.23 1.20
C MET A 141 -2.33 7.45 1.03
N ARG A 142 -2.06 6.57 1.98
CA ARG A 142 -1.05 5.53 1.84
C ARG A 142 -1.67 4.34 1.10
N TYR A 143 -0.94 3.75 0.15
CA TYR A 143 -1.36 2.48 -0.44
C TYR A 143 -1.17 1.36 0.58
N MET A 144 -2.19 0.54 0.71
CA MET A 144 -2.20 -0.65 1.55
C MET A 144 -2.69 -1.81 0.69
N ASN A 145 -1.92 -2.89 0.65
CA ASN A 145 -2.28 -4.04 -0.15
C ASN A 145 -3.52 -4.72 0.45
N SER A 146 -4.59 -4.86 -0.34
CA SER A 146 -5.85 -5.49 0.08
C SER A 146 -5.74 -7.01 0.31
N ALA A 147 -4.60 -7.62 -0.02
CA ALA A 147 -4.30 -9.00 0.37
C ALA A 147 -4.15 -9.19 1.89
N SER A 148 -4.00 -8.08 2.63
CA SER A 148 -4.03 -8.07 4.10
C SER A 148 -5.41 -7.63 4.55
N GLY A 149 -6.37 -8.54 4.66
CA GLY A 149 -7.73 -8.40 5.19
C GLY A 149 -8.34 -7.01 5.39
N ALA A 150 -9.64 -6.91 5.46
CA ALA A 150 -10.53 -5.73 5.43
C ALA A 150 -10.20 -4.50 6.35
N ASN A 151 -9.05 -4.45 6.98
CA ASN A 151 -8.57 -3.35 7.83
C ASN A 151 -7.15 -2.88 7.48
N GLY A 152 -6.82 -2.78 6.24
CA GLY A 152 -5.75 -2.00 5.57
C GLY A 152 -4.53 -1.46 6.31
N PHE A 153 -4.15 -1.98 7.45
CA PHE A 153 -2.88 -1.72 8.12
C PHE A 153 -1.97 -2.93 7.94
N PHE A 154 -0.99 -2.84 7.06
CA PHE A 154 0.19 -3.68 7.20
C PHE A 154 1.03 -3.07 8.31
N GLU A 155 0.68 -3.38 9.54
CA GLU A 155 1.46 -2.96 10.72
C GLU A 155 2.70 -3.86 10.90
N GLY A 156 2.96 -4.80 10.01
CA GLY A 156 3.96 -5.84 10.22
C GLY A 156 3.53 -6.81 11.34
N MET A 157 2.27 -6.72 11.77
CA MET A 157 1.73 -7.48 12.88
C MET A 157 0.23 -7.70 12.68
N LYS A 158 -0.23 -8.93 12.81
CA LYS A 158 -1.66 -9.28 12.87
C LYS A 158 -2.11 -9.33 14.32
N ILE A 159 -3.30 -8.82 14.59
CA ILE A 159 -3.91 -8.84 15.92
C ILE A 159 -5.00 -9.92 15.93
N LEU A 160 -4.93 -10.81 16.91
CA LEU A 160 -5.92 -11.88 17.12
C LEU A 160 -6.46 -11.75 18.53
N GLU A 161 -7.79 -11.65 18.65
CA GLU A 161 -8.45 -11.71 19.95
C GLU A 161 -8.68 -13.17 20.33
N VAL A 162 -8.16 -13.58 21.50
CA VAL A 162 -8.22 -14.97 21.97
C VAL A 162 -8.62 -15.03 23.43
N GLU A 163 -9.07 -16.21 23.87
CA GLU A 163 -9.38 -16.47 25.26
C GLU A 163 -8.15 -16.35 26.16
N LYS A 164 -8.32 -15.82 27.37
CA LYS A 164 -7.24 -15.59 28.34
C LYS A 164 -6.49 -16.88 28.69
N GLU A 165 -7.22 -17.99 28.77
CA GLU A 165 -6.70 -19.31 29.07
C GLU A 165 -5.70 -19.77 28.02
N LEU A 166 -5.93 -19.45 26.74
CA LEU A 166 -5.01 -19.77 25.65
C LEU A 166 -3.71 -18.96 25.79
N ILE A 167 -3.80 -17.66 26.05
CA ILE A 167 -2.61 -16.83 26.28
C ILE A 167 -1.76 -17.41 27.42
N HIS A 168 -2.39 -17.78 28.54
CA HIS A 168 -1.66 -18.37 29.67
C HIS A 168 -1.00 -19.71 29.32
N GLN A 169 -1.59 -20.53 28.45
CA GLN A 169 -0.96 -21.78 27.98
C GLN A 169 0.24 -21.49 27.10
N LEU A 170 0.09 -20.56 26.13
CA LEU A 170 1.14 -20.20 25.18
C LEU A 170 2.33 -19.51 25.87
N LEU A 171 2.10 -18.76 26.95
CA LEU A 171 3.17 -18.12 27.73
C LEU A 171 4.16 -19.09 28.41
N LEU A 172 3.83 -20.37 28.47
CA LEU A 172 4.72 -21.42 29.00
C LEU A 172 5.60 -22.05 27.89
N GLN A 173 5.45 -21.61 26.65
CA GLN A 173 6.17 -22.11 25.49
C GLN A 173 7.14 -21.05 24.97
N ASP A 174 8.10 -21.46 24.15
CA ASP A 174 9.00 -20.55 23.41
C ASP A 174 8.47 -20.29 21.99
N PHE A 175 7.63 -21.20 21.47
CA PHE A 175 7.04 -21.17 20.13
C PHE A 175 5.57 -21.51 20.19
N ILE A 176 4.80 -20.98 19.25
CA ILE A 176 3.38 -21.30 19.07
C ILE A 176 3.24 -22.10 17.77
N ASP A 177 2.67 -23.29 17.86
CA ASP A 177 2.21 -24.02 16.67
C ASP A 177 0.91 -23.38 16.18
N PRO A 178 0.79 -23.07 14.88
CA PRO A 178 -0.42 -22.46 14.33
C PRO A 178 -1.70 -23.25 14.59
N SER A 179 -1.60 -24.57 14.76
CA SER A 179 -2.74 -25.43 15.11
C SER A 179 -3.28 -25.19 16.52
N GLU A 180 -2.54 -24.48 17.37
CA GLU A 180 -2.97 -24.10 18.73
C GLU A 180 -3.82 -22.82 18.74
N LEU A 181 -3.82 -22.06 17.64
CA LEU A 181 -4.65 -20.88 17.47
C LEU A 181 -6.06 -21.30 17.03
N ASN A 182 -7.08 -20.51 17.42
CA ASN A 182 -8.50 -20.87 17.21
C ASN A 182 -8.87 -21.07 15.74
N GLU A 183 -10.12 -21.55 15.51
CA GLU A 183 -10.73 -21.80 14.18
C GLU A 183 -10.82 -20.54 13.29
N GLU A 184 -10.72 -19.33 13.87
CA GLU A 184 -10.63 -18.07 13.11
C GLU A 184 -9.26 -17.83 12.45
N PHE A 185 -8.24 -18.61 12.84
CA PHE A 185 -6.93 -18.58 12.21
C PHE A 185 -6.96 -19.41 10.92
N GLN A 186 -7.01 -18.73 9.77
CA GLN A 186 -7.13 -19.36 8.45
C GLN A 186 -5.82 -19.96 7.90
N GLY A 187 -4.79 -20.11 8.73
CA GLY A 187 -3.55 -20.82 8.41
C GLY A 187 -2.35 -19.91 8.11
N LEU A 188 -1.22 -20.59 7.87
CA LEU A 188 0.09 -19.97 7.71
C LEU A 188 0.28 -19.21 6.39
N ASP A 189 -0.52 -19.55 5.38
CA ASP A 189 -0.41 -18.98 4.04
C ASP A 189 -0.73 -17.47 4.02
N ASP A 190 -1.34 -16.97 5.11
CA ASP A 190 -1.64 -15.55 5.31
C ASP A 190 -0.52 -14.76 6.00
N PHE A 191 0.56 -15.42 6.45
CA PHE A 191 1.68 -14.73 7.12
C PHE A 191 2.90 -14.60 6.21
N LEU A 192 3.47 -13.39 6.22
CA LEU A 192 4.74 -13.14 5.58
C LEU A 192 5.91 -13.45 6.52
N PRO A 193 7.09 -13.83 5.99
CA PRO A 193 8.28 -14.03 6.80
C PRO A 193 8.57 -12.82 7.69
N ASN A 194 8.78 -13.06 8.99
CA ASN A 194 8.97 -12.04 10.03
C ASN A 194 7.77 -11.13 10.29
N GLU A 195 6.58 -11.52 9.90
CA GLU A 195 5.35 -10.84 10.31
C GLU A 195 5.06 -11.12 11.78
N GLY A 196 4.67 -10.07 12.52
CA GLY A 196 4.30 -10.18 13.93
C GLY A 196 2.88 -10.72 14.13
N LEU A 197 2.68 -11.40 15.24
CA LEU A 197 1.38 -11.81 15.76
C LEU A 197 1.21 -11.24 17.17
N HIS A 198 0.13 -10.48 17.38
CA HIS A 198 -0.27 -9.95 18.67
C HIS A 198 -1.54 -10.66 19.13
N LEU A 199 -1.45 -11.49 20.16
CA LEU A 199 -2.58 -12.14 20.79
C LEU A 199 -3.05 -11.30 21.96
N MET A 200 -4.33 -10.90 21.95
CA MET A 200 -4.96 -10.08 23.00
C MET A 200 -6.32 -10.65 23.40
N ASN A 201 -6.77 -10.41 24.63
CA ASN A 201 -8.03 -10.92 25.13
C ASN A 201 -9.13 -9.86 25.31
N GLY A 202 -8.98 -8.66 24.77
CA GLY A 202 -9.99 -7.61 24.80
C GLY A 202 -10.33 -7.03 26.19
N SER A 203 -9.71 -7.47 27.29
CA SER A 203 -9.95 -6.92 28.63
C SER A 203 -8.85 -5.95 29.06
N SER A 204 -9.24 -4.86 29.74
CA SER A 204 -8.35 -3.73 30.10
C SER A 204 -7.19 -4.07 31.07
N ASN A 205 -7.04 -5.32 31.49
CA ASN A 205 -6.01 -5.81 32.41
C ASN A 205 -5.47 -7.18 31.92
N SER A 206 -5.31 -7.36 30.62
CA SER A 206 -4.84 -8.60 30.03
C SER A 206 -3.34 -8.61 29.85
N GLU A 207 -2.73 -9.78 30.09
CA GLU A 207 -1.40 -10.08 29.57
C GLU A 207 -1.57 -10.37 28.07
N ASP A 208 -0.98 -9.52 27.23
CA ASP A 208 -0.93 -9.75 25.79
C ASP A 208 0.35 -10.49 25.43
N LEU A 209 0.37 -11.18 24.30
CA LEU A 209 1.51 -11.95 23.84
C LEU A 209 1.90 -11.49 22.44
N LEU A 210 3.19 -11.20 22.26
CA LEU A 210 3.77 -10.89 20.96
C LEU A 210 4.64 -12.05 20.47
N ALA A 211 4.45 -12.40 19.20
CA ALA A 211 5.23 -13.43 18.53
C ALA A 211 5.58 -12.99 17.09
N ILE A 212 6.58 -13.63 16.49
CA ILE A 212 7.02 -13.40 15.12
C ILE A 212 6.97 -14.70 14.33
N TYR A 213 6.48 -14.63 13.09
CA TYR A 213 6.40 -15.80 12.22
C TYR A 213 7.74 -16.16 11.60
N HIS A 214 8.13 -17.44 11.71
CA HIS A 214 9.29 -18.04 11.06
C HIS A 214 8.87 -19.00 9.93
N GLU A 215 9.03 -18.57 8.69
CA GLU A 215 8.65 -19.34 7.50
C GLU A 215 9.37 -20.71 7.44
N GLY A 216 10.66 -20.77 7.82
CA GLY A 216 11.46 -22.00 7.75
C GLY A 216 10.98 -23.09 8.69
N GLU A 217 10.45 -22.73 9.84
CA GLU A 217 9.96 -23.64 10.88
C GLU A 217 8.44 -23.74 10.91
N LYS A 218 7.76 -22.85 10.18
CA LYS A 218 6.30 -22.73 10.10
C LYS A 218 5.64 -22.58 11.48
N ASN A 219 6.27 -21.80 12.36
CA ASN A 219 5.78 -21.52 13.71
C ASN A 219 5.96 -20.04 14.06
N PHE A 220 5.42 -19.62 15.21
CA PHE A 220 5.62 -18.29 15.74
C PHE A 220 6.53 -18.36 16.96
N GLN A 221 7.64 -17.63 16.94
CA GLN A 221 8.50 -17.45 18.09
C GLN A 221 7.94 -16.36 19.00
N ILE A 222 7.76 -16.67 20.28
CA ILE A 222 7.33 -15.69 21.28
C ILE A 222 8.47 -14.72 21.56
N LEU A 223 8.19 -13.41 21.41
CA LEU A 223 9.18 -12.35 21.59
C LEU A 223 9.14 -11.76 22.99
N GLU A 224 7.97 -11.42 23.51
CA GLU A 224 7.83 -10.69 24.77
C GLU A 224 6.43 -10.84 25.35
N ARG A 225 6.36 -10.79 26.69
CA ARG A 225 5.14 -10.59 27.45
C ARG A 225 4.91 -9.09 27.58
N LEU A 226 3.80 -8.59 27.12
CA LEU A 226 3.39 -7.22 27.42
C LEU A 226 2.63 -7.24 28.75
N ASP A 227 3.33 -7.06 29.84
CA ASP A 227 2.71 -6.68 31.11
C ASP A 227 2.19 -5.25 30.94
N ASN A 228 0.87 -5.03 31.14
CA ASN A 228 0.27 -3.70 31.05
C ASN A 228 1.02 -2.71 31.94
N VAL A 229 1.89 -1.90 31.36
CA VAL A 229 2.50 -0.71 31.95
C VAL A 229 1.79 0.51 31.35
N TRP A 230 0.57 0.76 31.80
CA TRP A 230 -0.11 2.07 31.66
C TRP A 230 -1.01 2.33 32.87
#